data_e62c1683ebdc49985ff5259527ce9fbc
#
_entry.id   e62c1683ebdc49985ff5259527ce9fbc
#
_cell.length_a   1.000
_cell.length_b   1.000
_cell.length_c   1.000
_cell.angle_alpha   90.00
_cell.angle_beta   90.00
_cell.angle_gamma   90.00
#
_symmetry.space_group_name_H-M   'P 1'
#
loop_
_entity.id
_entity.type
_entity.pdbx_description
1 polymer ?
#
loop_
_entity_poly.entity_id
_entity_poly.type
_entity_poly.pdbx_seq_one_letter_code
_entity_poly.pdbx_strand_id
1 'polypeptide(L)'
;QPLLLEQLRELGIDLSAGQLNRLLIEDQHAFHMEKAQLKATGLEVSAYVQTDDTGARHQGNNGYCTYLGNEHFAWFESTASKSRINFLECLQPARRYVITAAVLAYLAERGLAACHCQVLAARGTVDFATELQWQVHLSACGVLGQRAVAVATEGALLGGLLAQGISEQLGIVSDGAQQFAILVHGLCWVHAERTFAQLIGLNENERRAIEWVRGQIWDLYDELKAYRGEPSAALKAVIEAGFEALCATETVCEPLNAALHHFHADKADLLRVLERPELPLHNNLSESDIREYVKKRKISGSTRSDEGRRCRDTFASLKKTCRKHGVSFWRYLKDRLCGTALIPPLA
;
A
#
# COMPACT_ATOMS: atom_id res chain seq x y z
N GLN A 1 8.74 23.67 12.58
CA GLN A 1 8.00 24.77 13.23
C GLN A 1 8.90 25.99 13.53
N PRO A 2 10.17 25.88 14.02
CA PRO A 2 10.97 27.06 14.34
C PRO A 2 11.11 28.04 13.16
N LEU A 3 11.50 27.57 11.99
CA LEU A 3 11.63 28.40 10.78
C LEU A 3 10.32 29.08 10.37
N LEU A 4 9.18 28.40 10.51
CA LEU A 4 7.89 29.01 10.24
C LEU A 4 7.56 30.11 11.24
N LEU A 5 7.86 29.88 12.51
CA LEU A 5 7.64 30.87 13.56
C LEU A 5 8.52 32.13 13.34
N GLU A 6 9.78 31.95 12.98
CA GLU A 6 10.71 33.01 12.61
C GLU A 6 10.16 33.82 11.43
N GLN A 7 9.77 33.18 10.35
CA GLN A 7 9.19 33.82 9.17
C GLN A 7 7.90 34.61 9.49
N LEU A 8 7.01 34.06 10.35
CA LEU A 8 5.79 34.74 10.75
C LEU A 8 6.13 36.05 11.56
N ARG A 9 7.13 35.98 12.42
CA ARG A 9 7.60 37.16 13.18
C ARG A 9 8.22 38.23 12.28
N GLU A 10 8.99 37.81 11.26
CA GLU A 10 9.52 38.76 10.26
C GLU A 10 8.39 39.45 9.47
N LEU A 11 7.25 38.80 9.30
CA LEU A 11 6.04 39.36 8.69
C LEU A 11 5.19 40.18 9.68
N GLY A 12 5.67 40.42 10.91
CA GLY A 12 4.97 41.18 11.94
C GLY A 12 3.88 40.41 12.67
N ILE A 13 3.81 39.08 12.49
CA ILE A 13 2.84 38.22 13.19
C ILE A 13 3.50 37.66 14.45
N ASP A 14 3.19 38.24 15.60
CA ASP A 14 3.75 37.80 16.88
C ASP A 14 2.94 36.63 17.46
N LEU A 15 3.56 35.47 17.44
CA LEU A 15 3.02 34.23 17.98
C LEU A 15 4.05 33.54 18.87
N SER A 16 3.58 32.89 19.92
CA SER A 16 4.39 31.93 20.66
C SER A 16 4.47 30.60 19.93
N ALA A 17 5.50 29.78 20.18
CA ALA A 17 5.63 28.45 19.63
C ALA A 17 4.43 27.55 19.99
N GLY A 18 3.87 27.71 21.18
CA GLY A 18 2.67 26.98 21.63
C GLY A 18 1.41 27.36 20.83
N GLN A 19 1.22 28.68 20.58
CA GLN A 19 0.09 29.13 19.75
C GLN A 19 0.20 28.63 18.32
N LEU A 20 1.38 28.74 17.70
CA LEU A 20 1.60 28.17 16.37
C LEU A 20 1.31 26.67 16.34
N ASN A 21 1.76 25.93 17.36
CA ASN A 21 1.50 24.49 17.43
C ASN A 21 0.00 24.19 17.51
N ARG A 22 -0.75 24.90 18.36
CA ARG A 22 -2.20 24.75 18.47
C ARG A 22 -2.91 25.01 17.13
N LEU A 23 -2.60 26.12 16.47
CA LEU A 23 -3.17 26.45 15.16
C LEU A 23 -2.94 25.36 14.10
N LEU A 24 -1.84 24.61 14.20
CA LEU A 24 -1.49 23.58 13.24
C LEU A 24 -2.14 22.21 13.54
N ILE A 25 -2.53 21.94 14.78
CA ILE A 25 -2.97 20.60 15.19
C ILE A 25 -4.34 20.54 15.90
N GLU A 26 -4.82 21.64 16.47
CA GLU A 26 -6.13 21.68 17.14
C GLU A 26 -7.25 22.00 16.14
N ASP A 27 -8.47 21.57 16.43
CA ASP A 27 -9.69 21.85 15.67
C ASP A 27 -9.67 21.42 14.19
N GLN A 28 -8.86 20.39 13.86
CA GLN A 28 -8.71 19.88 12.49
C GLN A 28 -9.72 18.79 12.12
N HIS A 29 -10.81 18.65 12.90
CA HIS A 29 -11.77 17.54 12.74
C HIS A 29 -12.35 17.45 11.32
N ALA A 30 -12.75 18.58 10.73
CA ALA A 30 -13.32 18.62 9.39
C ALA A 30 -12.35 18.05 8.33
N PHE A 31 -11.06 18.39 8.41
CA PHE A 31 -10.05 17.85 7.51
C PHE A 31 -9.79 16.35 7.74
N HIS A 32 -9.88 15.89 8.99
CA HIS A 32 -9.78 14.46 9.29
C HIS A 32 -10.95 13.67 8.72
N MET A 33 -12.16 14.23 8.79
CA MET A 33 -13.34 13.62 8.18
C MET A 33 -13.24 13.58 6.65
N GLU A 34 -12.79 14.67 6.02
CA GLU A 34 -12.59 14.71 4.57
C GLU A 34 -11.52 13.69 4.11
N LYS A 35 -10.42 13.55 4.88
CA LYS A 35 -9.43 12.46 4.63
C LYS A 35 -10.06 11.07 4.71
N ALA A 36 -10.93 10.82 5.69
CA ALA A 36 -11.60 9.53 5.86
C ALA A 36 -12.55 9.24 4.70
N GLN A 37 -13.34 10.24 4.28
CA GLN A 37 -14.22 10.15 3.11
C GLN A 37 -13.43 9.92 1.83
N LEU A 38 -12.33 10.64 1.63
CA LEU A 38 -11.43 10.47 0.50
C LEU A 38 -10.95 9.01 0.37
N LYS A 39 -10.56 8.36 1.48
CA LYS A 39 -10.18 6.95 1.46
C LYS A 39 -11.37 6.06 1.08
N ALA A 40 -12.52 6.26 1.73
CA ALA A 40 -13.70 5.43 1.51
C ALA A 40 -14.13 5.49 0.03
N THR A 41 -14.36 6.69 -0.51
CA THR A 41 -14.71 6.89 -1.92
C THR A 41 -13.60 6.38 -2.85
N GLY A 42 -12.33 6.70 -2.55
CA GLY A 42 -11.21 6.27 -3.37
C GLY A 42 -11.12 4.75 -3.50
N LEU A 43 -11.34 3.99 -2.42
CA LEU A 43 -11.34 2.53 -2.47
C LEU A 43 -12.59 1.94 -3.13
N GLU A 44 -13.75 2.60 -2.99
CA GLU A 44 -15.02 2.16 -3.58
C GLU A 44 -15.01 2.26 -5.11
N VAL A 45 -14.50 3.37 -5.64
CA VAL A 45 -14.56 3.63 -7.10
C VAL A 45 -13.33 3.16 -7.87
N SER A 46 -12.25 2.79 -7.20
CA SER A 46 -10.98 2.43 -7.86
C SER A 46 -10.96 0.99 -8.35
N ALA A 47 -10.52 0.78 -9.58
CA ALA A 47 -10.16 -0.54 -10.08
C ALA A 47 -8.88 -1.06 -9.39
N TYR A 48 -7.98 -0.15 -9.01
CA TYR A 48 -6.73 -0.48 -8.31
C TYR A 48 -6.23 0.67 -7.44
N VAL A 49 -5.35 0.33 -6.51
CA VAL A 49 -4.49 1.27 -5.79
C VAL A 49 -3.03 0.84 -5.85
N GLN A 50 -2.13 1.82 -5.85
CA GLN A 50 -0.71 1.59 -5.61
C GLN A 50 -0.42 1.81 -4.13
N THR A 51 0.50 1.03 -3.59
CA THR A 51 0.89 1.11 -2.18
C THR A 51 2.40 1.07 -2.01
N ASP A 52 2.88 1.68 -0.94
CA ASP A 52 4.27 1.68 -0.52
C ASP A 52 4.36 2.08 0.96
N ASP A 53 5.47 1.75 1.61
CA ASP A 53 5.74 2.07 3.02
C ASP A 53 7.03 2.86 3.19
N THR A 54 7.04 3.80 4.13
CA THR A 54 8.28 4.46 4.56
C THR A 54 8.39 4.52 6.08
N GLY A 55 9.61 4.54 6.59
CA GLY A 55 9.81 4.79 8.03
C GLY A 55 9.26 6.15 8.45
N ALA A 56 8.58 6.21 9.59
CA ALA A 56 8.05 7.43 10.19
C ALA A 56 8.21 7.35 11.72
N ARG A 57 9.19 8.06 12.29
CA ARG A 57 9.41 8.05 13.74
C ARG A 57 8.33 8.86 14.46
N HIS A 58 7.89 8.34 15.60
CA HIS A 58 6.92 8.96 16.46
C HIS A 58 7.36 8.83 17.93
N GLN A 59 7.41 9.95 18.66
CA GLN A 59 7.83 9.98 20.08
C GLN A 59 9.16 9.26 20.35
N GLY A 60 10.11 9.40 19.41
CA GLY A 60 11.42 8.75 19.49
C GLY A 60 11.45 7.29 19.05
N ASN A 61 10.30 6.63 18.93
CA ASN A 61 10.19 5.23 18.51
C ASN A 61 10.14 5.10 16.99
N ASN A 62 10.53 3.93 16.48
CA ASN A 62 10.36 3.60 15.09
C ASN A 62 8.86 3.35 14.80
N GLY A 63 8.41 3.82 13.66
CA GLY A 63 7.09 3.63 13.12
C GLY A 63 7.16 3.74 11.61
N TYR A 64 6.04 3.60 10.96
CA TYR A 64 5.96 3.59 9.50
C TYR A 64 4.82 4.48 9.03
N CYS A 65 4.83 4.81 7.78
CA CYS A 65 3.72 5.46 7.10
C CYS A 65 3.41 4.66 5.84
N THR A 66 2.20 4.16 5.75
CA THR A 66 1.68 3.48 4.57
C THR A 66 1.00 4.48 3.66
N TYR A 67 1.28 4.37 2.38
CA TYR A 67 0.64 5.11 1.29
C TYR A 67 -0.38 4.21 0.59
N LEU A 68 -1.53 4.78 0.26
CA LEU A 68 -2.54 4.22 -0.64
C LEU A 68 -2.96 5.30 -1.63
N GLY A 69 -3.07 4.97 -2.90
CA GLY A 69 -3.57 5.93 -3.89
C GLY A 69 -3.42 5.46 -5.33
N ASN A 70 -3.95 6.27 -6.22
CA ASN A 70 -3.82 6.13 -7.65
C ASN A 70 -3.68 7.53 -8.29
N GLU A 71 -3.97 7.69 -9.57
CA GLU A 71 -3.94 8.98 -10.26
C GLU A 71 -4.93 10.01 -9.71
N HIS A 72 -5.98 9.58 -8.99
CA HIS A 72 -7.05 10.45 -8.49
C HIS A 72 -6.87 10.87 -7.03
N PHE A 73 -6.36 9.99 -6.17
CA PHE A 73 -6.21 10.31 -4.74
C PHE A 73 -4.88 9.83 -4.18
N ALA A 74 -4.54 10.37 -3.02
CA ALA A 74 -3.40 9.95 -2.21
C ALA A 74 -3.79 9.96 -0.73
N TRP A 75 -3.54 8.87 -0.05
CA TRP A 75 -3.85 8.70 1.36
C TRP A 75 -2.63 8.17 2.10
N PHE A 76 -2.32 8.80 3.22
CA PHE A 76 -1.18 8.47 4.08
C PHE A 76 -1.68 8.15 5.48
N GLU A 77 -1.17 7.08 6.07
CA GLU A 77 -1.47 6.71 7.46
C GLU A 77 -0.23 6.19 8.16
N SER A 78 0.02 6.71 9.35
CA SER A 78 1.10 6.24 10.21
C SER A 78 0.68 4.96 10.94
N THR A 79 1.51 3.92 10.83
CA THR A 79 1.31 2.59 11.41
C THR A 79 2.42 2.23 12.38
N ALA A 80 2.14 1.29 13.28
CA ALA A 80 3.12 0.82 14.26
C ALA A 80 4.16 -0.13 13.63
N SER A 81 3.77 -0.89 12.60
CA SER A 81 4.63 -1.87 11.93
C SER A 81 4.30 -1.99 10.45
N LYS A 82 5.21 -2.62 9.69
CA LYS A 82 5.00 -3.06 8.31
C LYS A 82 4.38 -4.46 8.27
N SER A 83 3.27 -4.67 8.96
CA SER A 83 2.60 -5.95 8.95
C SER A 83 1.39 -5.95 8.03
N ARG A 84 0.98 -7.12 7.55
CA ARG A 84 -0.25 -7.30 6.78
C ARG A 84 -1.48 -6.89 7.60
N ILE A 85 -1.46 -7.13 8.91
CA ILE A 85 -2.51 -6.69 9.83
C ILE A 85 -2.67 -5.16 9.74
N ASN A 86 -1.58 -4.39 9.90
CA ASN A 86 -1.65 -2.93 9.79
C ASN A 86 -2.10 -2.48 8.40
N PHE A 87 -1.69 -3.16 7.34
CA PHE A 87 -2.14 -2.84 5.99
C PHE A 87 -3.64 -3.08 5.81
N LEU A 88 -4.16 -4.22 6.25
CA LEU A 88 -5.59 -4.52 6.24
C LEU A 88 -6.40 -3.52 7.07
N GLU A 89 -5.89 -3.10 8.23
CA GLU A 89 -6.50 -2.03 9.03
C GLU A 89 -6.52 -0.69 8.30
N CYS A 90 -5.48 -0.36 7.54
CA CYS A 90 -5.45 0.84 6.71
C CYS A 90 -6.50 0.83 5.60
N LEU A 91 -6.78 -0.33 5.01
CA LEU A 91 -7.78 -0.47 3.95
C LEU A 91 -9.22 -0.35 4.49
N GLN A 92 -9.50 -0.84 5.69
CA GLN A 92 -10.85 -0.82 6.23
C GLN A 92 -11.35 0.61 6.52
N PRO A 93 -12.61 0.94 6.19
CA PRO A 93 -13.28 2.16 6.65
C PRO A 93 -13.39 2.22 8.18
N ALA A 94 -13.85 1.13 8.78
CA ALA A 94 -13.89 0.92 10.23
C ALA A 94 -13.34 -0.48 10.55
N ARG A 95 -12.59 -0.60 11.64
CA ARG A 95 -11.99 -1.89 12.03
C ARG A 95 -13.08 -2.90 12.37
N ARG A 96 -13.11 -4.03 11.67
CA ARG A 96 -14.02 -5.16 11.90
C ARG A 96 -13.28 -6.48 11.67
N TYR A 97 -13.67 -7.49 12.43
CA TYR A 97 -13.12 -8.84 12.38
C TYR A 97 -14.24 -9.79 11.99
N VAL A 98 -14.25 -10.24 10.73
CA VAL A 98 -15.34 -11.06 10.18
C VAL A 98 -14.77 -12.37 9.65
N ILE A 99 -15.34 -13.49 10.07
CA ILE A 99 -15.04 -14.82 9.50
C ILE A 99 -16.25 -15.28 8.71
N THR A 100 -16.00 -15.60 7.44
CA THR A 100 -16.97 -16.21 6.51
C THR A 100 -16.36 -17.49 5.91
N ALA A 101 -17.14 -18.25 5.16
CA ALA A 101 -16.64 -19.41 4.45
C ALA A 101 -15.49 -19.08 3.47
N ALA A 102 -15.57 -17.94 2.78
CA ALA A 102 -14.51 -17.47 1.88
C ALA A 102 -13.20 -17.15 2.65
N VAL A 103 -13.31 -16.52 3.82
CA VAL A 103 -12.15 -16.24 4.68
C VAL A 103 -11.49 -17.53 5.16
N LEU A 104 -12.24 -18.59 5.44
CA LEU A 104 -11.65 -19.88 5.86
C LEU A 104 -10.76 -20.50 4.78
N ALA A 105 -11.10 -20.35 3.49
CA ALA A 105 -10.24 -20.77 2.37
C ALA A 105 -8.92 -19.99 2.39
N TYR A 106 -8.98 -18.67 2.50
CA TYR A 106 -7.79 -17.82 2.65
C TYR A 106 -6.90 -18.23 3.84
N LEU A 107 -7.50 -18.53 5.01
CA LEU A 107 -6.75 -18.97 6.21
C LEU A 107 -6.00 -20.30 5.97
N ALA A 108 -6.62 -21.23 5.25
CA ALA A 108 -5.99 -22.50 4.88
C ALA A 108 -4.80 -22.30 3.93
N GLU A 109 -4.93 -21.46 2.91
CA GLU A 109 -3.86 -21.07 1.98
C GLU A 109 -2.70 -20.38 2.71
N ARG A 110 -3.00 -19.57 3.72
CA ARG A 110 -2.01 -18.91 4.57
C ARG A 110 -1.35 -19.84 5.59
N GLY A 111 -1.72 -21.13 5.59
CA GLY A 111 -1.12 -22.16 6.43
C GLY A 111 -1.61 -22.16 7.87
N LEU A 112 -2.84 -21.70 8.13
CA LEU A 112 -3.49 -21.94 9.42
C LEU A 112 -3.78 -23.44 9.54
N ALA A 113 -3.43 -24.04 10.69
CA ALA A 113 -3.64 -25.48 10.91
C ALA A 113 -5.11 -25.87 10.72
N ALA A 114 -5.35 -27.01 10.08
CA ALA A 114 -6.70 -27.49 9.76
C ALA A 114 -7.61 -27.59 10.98
N CYS A 115 -7.08 -27.97 12.15
CA CYS A 115 -7.84 -28.00 13.40
C CYS A 115 -8.36 -26.62 13.80
N HIS A 116 -7.56 -25.54 13.64
CA HIS A 116 -8.00 -24.17 13.90
C HIS A 116 -9.05 -23.70 12.88
N CYS A 117 -8.86 -24.01 11.60
CA CYS A 117 -9.87 -23.72 10.57
C CYS A 117 -11.21 -24.40 10.89
N GLN A 118 -11.19 -25.67 11.31
CA GLN A 118 -12.40 -26.41 11.70
C GLN A 118 -13.11 -25.79 12.90
N VAL A 119 -12.36 -25.38 13.93
CA VAL A 119 -12.96 -24.74 15.12
C VAL A 119 -13.57 -23.38 14.76
N LEU A 120 -12.90 -22.59 13.93
CA LEU A 120 -13.44 -21.31 13.47
C LEU A 120 -14.68 -21.52 12.60
N ALA A 121 -14.66 -22.51 11.69
CA ALA A 121 -15.79 -22.88 10.86
C ALA A 121 -17.02 -23.34 11.67
N ALA A 122 -16.80 -24.11 12.73
CA ALA A 122 -17.87 -24.60 13.63
C ALA A 122 -18.62 -23.47 14.35
N ARG A 123 -18.03 -22.26 14.44
CA ARG A 123 -18.68 -21.08 15.03
C ARG A 123 -19.59 -20.34 14.04
N GLY A 124 -19.59 -20.76 12.77
CA GLY A 124 -20.34 -20.06 11.70
C GLY A 124 -19.76 -18.68 11.39
N THR A 125 -20.57 -17.85 10.76
CA THR A 125 -20.18 -16.45 10.48
C THR A 125 -20.15 -15.66 11.78
N VAL A 126 -19.02 -15.03 12.06
CA VAL A 126 -18.83 -14.15 13.22
C VAL A 126 -18.40 -12.75 12.75
N ASP A 127 -18.74 -11.74 13.54
CA ASP A 127 -18.47 -10.33 13.25
C ASP A 127 -18.24 -9.56 14.55
N PHE A 128 -17.04 -9.03 14.72
CA PHE A 128 -16.64 -8.30 15.92
C PHE A 128 -16.16 -6.89 15.55
N ALA A 129 -16.63 -5.90 16.30
CA ALA A 129 -16.27 -4.49 16.11
C ALA A 129 -14.96 -4.08 16.81
N THR A 130 -14.47 -4.89 17.76
CA THR A 130 -13.30 -4.55 18.55
C THR A 130 -12.27 -5.68 18.57
N GLU A 131 -11.00 -5.31 18.68
CA GLU A 131 -9.89 -6.25 18.81
C GLU A 131 -10.05 -7.12 20.08
N LEU A 132 -10.53 -6.53 21.19
CA LEU A 132 -10.73 -7.27 22.42
C LEU A 132 -11.75 -8.41 22.24
N GLN A 133 -12.89 -8.15 21.60
CA GLN A 133 -13.89 -9.20 21.31
C GLN A 133 -13.28 -10.29 20.43
N TRP A 134 -12.51 -9.93 19.43
CA TRP A 134 -11.81 -10.85 18.55
C TRP A 134 -10.79 -11.72 19.32
N GLN A 135 -9.95 -11.14 20.17
CA GLN A 135 -8.98 -11.86 21.00
C GLN A 135 -9.65 -12.83 21.97
N VAL A 136 -10.75 -12.43 22.60
CA VAL A 136 -11.57 -13.33 23.47
C VAL A 136 -12.11 -14.49 22.66
N HIS A 137 -12.60 -14.26 21.45
CA HIS A 137 -13.10 -15.30 20.54
C HIS A 137 -12.00 -16.30 20.16
N LEU A 138 -10.81 -15.81 19.74
CA LEU A 138 -9.66 -16.67 19.44
C LEU A 138 -9.26 -17.56 20.63
N SER A 139 -9.22 -16.97 21.82
CA SER A 139 -8.91 -17.71 23.05
C SER A 139 -9.94 -18.80 23.33
N ALA A 140 -11.23 -18.51 23.16
CA ALA A 140 -12.32 -19.48 23.30
C ALA A 140 -12.29 -20.59 22.23
N CYS A 141 -11.67 -20.32 21.06
CA CYS A 141 -11.43 -21.29 20.01
C CYS A 141 -10.11 -22.07 20.18
N GLY A 142 -9.32 -21.79 21.20
CA GLY A 142 -8.02 -22.42 21.41
C GLY A 142 -6.94 -21.98 20.42
N VAL A 143 -7.12 -20.86 19.69
CA VAL A 143 -6.14 -20.28 18.78
C VAL A 143 -5.23 -19.36 19.58
N LEU A 144 -4.13 -19.88 20.11
CA LEU A 144 -3.28 -19.19 21.08
C LEU A 144 -1.84 -18.93 20.59
N GLY A 145 -1.35 -19.70 19.63
CA GLY A 145 0.01 -19.53 19.09
C GLY A 145 0.15 -18.21 18.31
N GLN A 146 1.22 -17.46 18.55
CA GLN A 146 1.46 -16.14 17.94
C GLN A 146 1.23 -16.11 16.41
N ARG A 147 1.77 -17.12 15.68
CA ARG A 147 1.56 -17.23 14.22
C ARG A 147 0.11 -17.52 13.87
N ALA A 148 -0.54 -18.43 14.61
CA ALA A 148 -1.94 -18.81 14.37
C ALA A 148 -2.87 -17.62 14.63
N VAL A 149 -2.66 -16.89 15.72
CA VAL A 149 -3.39 -15.64 16.04
C VAL A 149 -3.18 -14.61 14.95
N ALA A 150 -1.94 -14.40 14.48
CA ALA A 150 -1.66 -13.43 13.44
C ALA A 150 -2.38 -13.79 12.13
N VAL A 151 -2.29 -15.04 11.65
CA VAL A 151 -2.96 -15.48 10.40
C VAL A 151 -4.48 -15.41 10.56
N ALA A 152 -5.04 -15.85 11.67
CA ALA A 152 -6.48 -15.74 11.92
C ALA A 152 -6.96 -14.28 11.94
N THR A 153 -6.15 -13.38 12.51
CA THR A 153 -6.45 -11.93 12.54
C THR A 153 -6.36 -11.31 11.13
N GLU A 154 -5.36 -11.69 10.33
CA GLU A 154 -5.27 -11.27 8.92
C GLU A 154 -6.54 -11.65 8.16
N GLY A 155 -6.99 -12.91 8.27
CA GLY A 155 -8.20 -13.36 7.60
C GLY A 155 -9.46 -12.66 8.11
N ALA A 156 -9.59 -12.47 9.42
CA ALA A 156 -10.75 -11.78 9.99
C ALA A 156 -10.81 -10.30 9.56
N LEU A 157 -9.67 -9.62 9.45
CA LEU A 157 -9.61 -8.26 8.92
C LEU A 157 -9.92 -8.22 7.42
N LEU A 158 -9.45 -9.20 6.64
CA LEU A 158 -9.83 -9.32 5.22
C LEU A 158 -11.35 -9.51 5.10
N GLY A 159 -11.94 -10.40 5.90
CA GLY A 159 -13.39 -10.58 5.94
C GLY A 159 -14.14 -9.30 6.34
N GLY A 160 -13.61 -8.54 7.30
CA GLY A 160 -14.14 -7.23 7.69
C GLY A 160 -14.07 -6.20 6.56
N LEU A 161 -13.01 -6.23 5.76
CA LEU A 161 -12.86 -5.38 4.58
C LEU A 161 -13.94 -5.67 3.53
N LEU A 162 -14.12 -6.95 3.21
CA LEU A 162 -15.12 -7.40 2.23
C LEU A 162 -16.56 -7.14 2.71
N ALA A 163 -16.84 -7.38 4.00
CA ALA A 163 -18.16 -7.11 4.59
C ALA A 163 -18.53 -5.61 4.58
N GLN A 164 -17.55 -4.72 4.46
CA GLN A 164 -17.75 -3.27 4.32
C GLN A 164 -17.84 -2.81 2.87
N GLY A 165 -17.94 -3.73 1.91
CA GLY A 165 -18.18 -3.43 0.50
C GLY A 165 -16.93 -3.18 -0.35
N ILE A 166 -15.73 -3.36 0.19
CA ILE A 166 -14.51 -3.30 -0.63
C ILE A 166 -14.47 -4.54 -1.53
N SER A 167 -14.28 -4.32 -2.82
CA SER A 167 -14.29 -5.38 -3.82
C SER A 167 -13.15 -6.36 -3.66
N GLU A 168 -13.43 -7.66 -3.76
CA GLU A 168 -12.40 -8.70 -3.88
C GLU A 168 -11.52 -8.50 -5.14
N GLN A 169 -12.06 -7.78 -6.12
CA GLN A 169 -11.37 -7.46 -7.37
C GLN A 169 -10.51 -6.19 -7.31
N LEU A 170 -10.42 -5.53 -6.16
CA LEU A 170 -9.55 -4.37 -6.02
C LEU A 170 -8.09 -4.76 -6.27
N GLY A 171 -7.47 -4.14 -7.28
CA GLY A 171 -6.06 -4.32 -7.59
C GLY A 171 -5.16 -3.64 -6.56
N ILE A 172 -4.15 -4.37 -6.05
CA ILE A 172 -3.10 -3.82 -5.18
C ILE A 172 -1.78 -3.92 -5.92
N VAL A 173 -1.19 -2.79 -6.30
CA VAL A 173 0.11 -2.77 -7.01
C VAL A 173 1.21 -2.28 -6.07
N SER A 174 2.25 -3.09 -5.88
CA SER A 174 3.33 -2.82 -4.92
C SER A 174 4.71 -3.23 -5.41
N ASP A 175 5.74 -2.97 -4.59
CA ASP A 175 7.13 -3.35 -4.80
C ASP A 175 7.46 -4.83 -4.49
N GLY A 176 6.46 -5.62 -4.08
CA GLY A 176 6.64 -7.03 -3.71
C GLY A 176 6.82 -7.26 -2.21
N ALA A 177 6.66 -6.25 -1.38
CA ALA A 177 6.65 -6.44 0.06
C ALA A 177 5.43 -7.28 0.48
N GLN A 178 5.68 -8.37 1.20
CA GLN A 178 4.71 -9.44 1.48
C GLN A 178 3.42 -8.98 2.19
N GLN A 179 3.45 -7.86 2.91
CA GLN A 179 2.26 -7.31 3.55
C GLN A 179 1.20 -6.83 2.56
N PHE A 180 1.60 -6.48 1.33
CA PHE A 180 0.72 -5.97 0.29
C PHE A 180 0.10 -7.05 -0.59
N ALA A 181 0.59 -8.29 -0.54
CA ALA A 181 0.09 -9.41 -1.33
C ALA A 181 -1.28 -9.89 -0.81
N ILE A 182 -2.34 -9.14 -1.12
CA ILE A 182 -3.74 -9.42 -0.79
C ILE A 182 -4.63 -9.04 -1.98
N LEU A 183 -5.87 -9.55 -2.01
CA LEU A 183 -6.83 -9.31 -3.08
C LEU A 183 -6.22 -9.63 -4.46
N VAL A 184 -6.41 -8.78 -5.45
CA VAL A 184 -5.79 -8.92 -6.77
C VAL A 184 -4.44 -8.21 -6.76
N HIS A 185 -3.38 -8.93 -6.38
CA HIS A 185 -2.04 -8.36 -6.31
C HIS A 185 -1.36 -8.29 -7.67
N GLY A 186 -0.70 -7.17 -7.95
CA GLY A 186 0.18 -6.95 -9.09
C GLY A 186 1.56 -6.47 -8.63
N LEU A 187 2.61 -7.08 -9.17
CA LEU A 187 3.98 -6.79 -8.81
C LEU A 187 4.61 -5.76 -9.75
N CYS A 188 5.36 -4.83 -9.20
CA CYS A 188 6.09 -3.83 -9.95
C CYS A 188 7.27 -4.45 -10.73
N TRP A 189 7.21 -4.42 -12.05
CA TRP A 189 8.26 -4.92 -12.94
C TRP A 189 9.60 -4.22 -12.74
N VAL A 190 9.59 -2.92 -12.46
CA VAL A 190 10.82 -2.14 -12.20
C VAL A 190 11.52 -2.64 -10.94
N HIS A 191 10.77 -3.02 -9.89
CA HIS A 191 11.34 -3.61 -8.68
C HIS A 191 11.83 -5.04 -8.91
N ALA A 192 11.08 -5.84 -9.65
CA ALA A 192 11.48 -7.19 -10.01
C ALA A 192 12.78 -7.18 -10.83
N GLU A 193 12.92 -6.31 -11.85
CA GLU A 193 14.15 -6.14 -12.64
C GLU A 193 15.32 -5.65 -11.79
N ARG A 194 15.08 -4.79 -10.80
CA ARG A 194 16.14 -4.27 -9.93
C ARG A 194 16.89 -5.39 -9.19
N THR A 195 16.26 -6.52 -8.92
CA THR A 195 16.91 -7.70 -8.34
C THR A 195 18.02 -8.22 -9.25
N PHE A 196 17.76 -8.25 -10.56
CA PHE A 196 18.77 -8.63 -11.57
C PHE A 196 19.83 -7.56 -11.75
N ALA A 197 19.47 -6.29 -11.71
CA ALA A 197 20.40 -5.17 -11.82
C ALA A 197 21.42 -5.10 -10.66
N GLN A 198 21.11 -5.70 -9.52
CA GLN A 198 21.99 -5.76 -8.35
C GLN A 198 22.97 -6.95 -8.39
N LEU A 199 22.81 -7.88 -9.32
CA LEU A 199 23.72 -9.01 -9.46
C LEU A 199 25.08 -8.57 -9.97
N ILE A 200 26.13 -9.18 -9.41
CA ILE A 200 27.53 -8.90 -9.77
C ILE A 200 28.09 -10.11 -10.50
N GLY A 201 28.35 -9.98 -11.81
CA GLY A 201 29.06 -11.01 -12.58
C GLY A 201 30.57 -10.99 -12.26
N LEU A 202 31.13 -12.13 -11.85
CA LEU A 202 32.53 -12.27 -11.47
C LEU A 202 33.45 -12.34 -12.68
N ASN A 203 32.93 -12.71 -13.84
CA ASN A 203 33.65 -12.79 -15.10
C ASN A 203 32.80 -12.26 -16.26
N GLU A 204 33.39 -12.13 -17.44
CA GLU A 204 32.76 -11.55 -18.61
C GLU A 204 31.52 -12.35 -19.09
N ASN A 205 31.57 -13.69 -18.98
CA ASN A 205 30.43 -14.54 -19.39
C ASN A 205 29.23 -14.34 -18.49
N GLU A 206 29.43 -14.24 -17.18
CA GLU A 206 28.38 -13.96 -16.23
C GLU A 206 27.78 -12.56 -16.43
N ARG A 207 28.60 -11.52 -16.67
CA ARG A 207 28.14 -10.17 -16.95
C ARG A 207 27.24 -10.14 -18.20
N ARG A 208 27.69 -10.78 -19.29
CA ARG A 208 26.90 -10.89 -20.53
C ARG A 208 25.58 -11.63 -20.30
N ALA A 209 25.58 -12.71 -19.51
CA ALA A 209 24.36 -13.45 -19.17
C ALA A 209 23.38 -12.56 -18.40
N ILE A 210 23.85 -11.81 -17.40
CA ILE A 210 23.01 -10.86 -16.62
C ILE A 210 22.44 -9.78 -17.53
N GLU A 211 23.27 -9.16 -18.38
CA GLU A 211 22.82 -8.11 -19.30
C GLU A 211 21.79 -8.64 -20.30
N TRP A 212 22.00 -9.83 -20.83
CA TRP A 212 21.06 -10.47 -21.75
C TRP A 212 19.71 -10.73 -21.08
N VAL A 213 19.69 -11.36 -19.88
CA VAL A 213 18.44 -11.60 -19.13
C VAL A 213 17.71 -10.30 -18.83
N ARG A 214 18.43 -9.26 -18.41
CA ARG A 214 17.83 -7.93 -18.18
C ARG A 214 17.23 -7.34 -19.44
N GLY A 215 17.88 -7.51 -20.59
CA GLY A 215 17.32 -7.13 -21.89
C GLY A 215 15.99 -7.82 -22.17
N GLN A 216 15.95 -9.15 -21.99
CA GLN A 216 14.71 -9.95 -22.19
C GLN A 216 13.60 -9.53 -21.22
N ILE A 217 13.92 -9.16 -19.96
CA ILE A 217 12.93 -8.63 -19.00
C ILE A 217 12.34 -7.31 -19.52
N TRP A 218 13.14 -6.41 -20.07
CA TRP A 218 12.67 -5.16 -20.63
C TRP A 218 11.89 -5.34 -21.95
N ASP A 219 12.26 -6.31 -22.79
CA ASP A 219 11.48 -6.66 -23.98
C ASP A 219 10.07 -7.15 -23.57
N LEU A 220 9.96 -8.05 -22.61
CA LEU A 220 8.67 -8.49 -22.05
C LEU A 220 7.88 -7.34 -21.42
N TYR A 221 8.54 -6.43 -20.74
CA TYR A 221 7.91 -5.24 -20.18
C TYR A 221 7.29 -4.35 -21.29
N ASP A 222 7.98 -4.15 -22.40
CA ASP A 222 7.46 -3.35 -23.51
C ASP A 222 6.31 -4.09 -24.24
N GLU A 223 6.35 -5.40 -24.36
CA GLU A 223 5.24 -6.21 -24.85
C GLU A 223 4.00 -6.11 -23.92
N LEU A 224 4.18 -6.14 -22.60
CA LEU A 224 3.11 -5.92 -21.64
C LEU A 224 2.52 -4.49 -21.73
N LYS A 225 3.33 -3.48 -22.00
CA LYS A 225 2.84 -2.11 -22.25
C LYS A 225 1.98 -2.06 -23.51
N ALA A 226 2.41 -2.74 -24.59
CA ALA A 226 1.65 -2.83 -25.82
C ALA A 226 0.32 -3.58 -25.57
N TYR A 227 0.36 -4.69 -24.83
CA TYR A 227 -0.83 -5.45 -24.45
C TYR A 227 -1.84 -4.60 -23.67
N ARG A 228 -1.40 -3.78 -22.74
CA ARG A 228 -2.28 -2.85 -21.99
C ARG A 228 -3.02 -1.87 -22.91
N GLY A 229 -2.38 -1.43 -23.99
CA GLY A 229 -2.99 -0.54 -24.97
C GLY A 229 -4.00 -1.25 -25.88
N GLU A 230 -3.69 -2.48 -26.27
CA GLU A 230 -4.51 -3.29 -27.20
C GLU A 230 -4.45 -4.77 -26.79
N PRO A 231 -5.27 -5.21 -25.82
CA PRO A 231 -5.30 -6.58 -25.37
C PRO A 231 -5.74 -7.54 -26.48
N SER A 232 -4.96 -8.61 -26.71
CA SER A 232 -5.32 -9.68 -27.63
C SER A 232 -4.87 -11.05 -27.15
N ALA A 233 -5.63 -12.09 -27.48
CA ALA A 233 -5.29 -13.48 -27.10
C ALA A 233 -3.96 -13.93 -27.71
N ALA A 234 -3.64 -13.49 -28.93
CA ALA A 234 -2.39 -13.81 -29.59
C ALA A 234 -1.18 -13.21 -28.85
N LEU A 235 -1.24 -11.90 -28.51
CA LEU A 235 -0.17 -11.25 -27.79
C LEU A 235 -0.02 -11.78 -26.35
N LYS A 236 -1.14 -12.09 -25.69
CA LYS A 236 -1.12 -12.79 -24.39
C LYS A 236 -0.33 -14.08 -24.44
N ALA A 237 -0.62 -14.95 -25.41
CA ALA A 237 0.07 -16.24 -25.58
C ALA A 237 1.56 -16.07 -25.88
N VAL A 238 1.96 -15.04 -26.65
CA VAL A 238 3.35 -14.71 -26.94
C VAL A 238 4.08 -14.29 -25.66
N ILE A 239 3.50 -13.39 -24.88
CA ILE A 239 4.09 -12.91 -23.62
C ILE A 239 4.23 -14.06 -22.60
N GLU A 240 3.19 -14.89 -22.44
CA GLU A 240 3.23 -16.04 -21.53
C GLU A 240 4.34 -17.02 -21.95
N ALA A 241 4.46 -17.34 -23.24
CA ALA A 241 5.51 -18.21 -23.76
C ALA A 241 6.91 -17.60 -23.60
N GLY A 242 7.07 -16.29 -23.87
CA GLY A 242 8.33 -15.57 -23.70
C GLY A 242 8.79 -15.56 -22.23
N PHE A 243 7.84 -15.33 -21.30
CA PHE A 243 8.11 -15.37 -19.86
C PHE A 243 8.60 -16.75 -19.42
N GLU A 244 7.92 -17.83 -19.85
CA GLU A 244 8.33 -19.21 -19.54
C GLU A 244 9.70 -19.52 -20.12
N ALA A 245 9.95 -19.17 -21.38
CA ALA A 245 11.24 -19.39 -22.03
C ALA A 245 12.39 -18.66 -21.30
N LEU A 246 12.17 -17.42 -20.89
CA LEU A 246 13.13 -16.66 -20.11
C LEU A 246 13.42 -17.33 -18.76
N CYS A 247 12.38 -17.71 -18.02
CA CYS A 247 12.55 -18.34 -16.70
C CYS A 247 13.14 -19.74 -16.76
N ALA A 248 12.99 -20.47 -17.88
CA ALA A 248 13.59 -21.77 -18.12
C ALA A 248 15.08 -21.69 -18.57
N THR A 249 15.63 -20.48 -18.74
CA THR A 249 16.99 -20.31 -19.19
C THR A 249 17.99 -20.68 -18.08
N GLU A 250 18.88 -21.62 -18.37
CA GLU A 250 20.02 -21.93 -17.51
C GLU A 250 21.25 -21.18 -17.97
N THR A 251 21.93 -20.53 -17.05
CA THR A 251 23.13 -19.72 -17.30
C THR A 251 24.32 -20.25 -16.50
N VAL A 252 25.50 -19.77 -16.83
CA VAL A 252 26.75 -20.07 -16.06
C VAL A 252 26.80 -19.33 -14.71
N CYS A 253 25.86 -18.46 -14.44
CA CYS A 253 25.80 -17.61 -13.24
C CYS A 253 24.74 -18.14 -12.27
N GLU A 254 25.13 -18.87 -11.24
CA GLU A 254 24.24 -19.46 -10.26
C GLU A 254 23.32 -18.43 -9.56
N PRO A 255 23.82 -17.24 -9.12
CA PRO A 255 22.94 -16.21 -8.58
C PRO A 255 21.87 -15.72 -9.56
N LEU A 256 22.17 -15.70 -10.86
CA LEU A 256 21.23 -15.33 -11.90
C LEU A 256 20.13 -16.40 -12.06
N ASN A 257 20.52 -17.69 -12.06
CA ASN A 257 19.56 -18.80 -12.11
C ASN A 257 18.63 -18.78 -10.89
N ALA A 258 19.13 -18.52 -9.69
CA ALA A 258 18.32 -18.36 -8.48
C ALA A 258 17.35 -17.16 -8.60
N ALA A 259 17.79 -16.05 -9.16
CA ALA A 259 16.93 -14.88 -9.40
C ALA A 259 15.83 -15.20 -10.42
N LEU A 260 16.11 -15.94 -11.49
CA LEU A 260 15.12 -16.41 -12.47
C LEU A 260 14.08 -17.32 -11.82
N HIS A 261 14.48 -18.23 -10.92
CA HIS A 261 13.54 -19.06 -10.16
C HIS A 261 12.58 -18.22 -9.30
N HIS A 262 13.07 -17.21 -8.59
CA HIS A 262 12.23 -16.30 -7.82
C HIS A 262 11.30 -15.49 -8.70
N PHE A 263 11.79 -14.99 -9.83
CA PHE A 263 10.98 -14.26 -10.82
C PHE A 263 9.87 -15.12 -11.39
N HIS A 264 10.13 -16.42 -11.64
CA HIS A 264 9.11 -17.38 -12.06
C HIS A 264 8.08 -17.64 -10.96
N ALA A 265 8.49 -17.75 -9.71
CA ALA A 265 7.57 -17.93 -8.59
C ALA A 265 6.56 -16.77 -8.46
N ASP A 266 6.96 -15.57 -8.86
CA ASP A 266 6.12 -14.36 -8.85
C ASP A 266 5.31 -14.18 -10.15
N LYS A 267 5.31 -15.16 -11.07
CA LYS A 267 4.63 -15.10 -12.40
C LYS A 267 3.22 -14.57 -12.32
N ALA A 268 2.41 -15.10 -11.40
CA ALA A 268 1.00 -14.74 -11.30
C ALA A 268 0.80 -13.24 -11.06
N ASP A 269 1.64 -12.62 -10.23
CA ASP A 269 1.55 -11.21 -9.88
C ASP A 269 2.24 -10.32 -10.91
N LEU A 270 3.32 -10.79 -11.55
CA LEU A 270 4.00 -10.09 -12.65
C LEU A 270 3.15 -10.03 -13.91
N LEU A 271 2.47 -11.13 -14.25
CA LEU A 271 1.61 -11.21 -15.43
C LEU A 271 0.14 -10.86 -15.16
N ARG A 272 -0.18 -10.33 -13.97
CA ARG A 272 -1.54 -9.94 -13.60
C ARG A 272 -2.22 -9.02 -14.61
N VAL A 273 -1.44 -8.18 -15.27
CA VAL A 273 -1.93 -7.27 -16.31
C VAL A 273 -2.52 -7.98 -17.54
N LEU A 274 -2.18 -9.26 -17.78
CA LEU A 274 -2.78 -10.05 -18.85
C LEU A 274 -4.25 -10.43 -18.59
N GLU A 275 -4.66 -10.39 -17.29
CA GLU A 275 -6.04 -10.56 -16.86
C GLU A 275 -6.72 -9.21 -16.55
N ARG A 276 -5.94 -8.23 -16.13
CA ARG A 276 -6.38 -6.92 -15.67
C ARG A 276 -5.56 -5.79 -16.35
N PRO A 277 -5.83 -5.51 -17.64
CA PRO A 277 -5.04 -4.54 -18.43
C PRO A 277 -4.99 -3.11 -17.87
N GLU A 278 -5.94 -2.75 -17.00
CA GLU A 278 -5.98 -1.47 -16.32
C GLU A 278 -4.88 -1.32 -15.25
N LEU A 279 -4.31 -2.42 -14.74
CA LEU A 279 -3.26 -2.35 -13.73
C LEU A 279 -1.97 -1.77 -14.31
N PRO A 280 -1.30 -0.84 -13.60
CA PRO A 280 0.02 -0.36 -14.01
C PRO A 280 1.08 -1.44 -13.78
N LEU A 281 2.08 -1.48 -14.67
CA LEU A 281 3.23 -2.39 -14.58
C LEU A 281 4.27 -1.97 -13.53
N HIS A 282 4.07 -0.82 -12.91
CA HIS A 282 5.01 -0.25 -11.93
C HIS A 282 4.27 0.55 -10.86
N ASN A 283 4.87 0.70 -9.69
CA ASN A 283 4.36 1.50 -8.59
C ASN A 283 5.04 2.89 -8.47
N ASN A 284 5.54 3.45 -9.57
CA ASN A 284 6.25 4.73 -9.58
C ASN A 284 5.42 5.89 -8.99
N LEU A 285 4.10 5.83 -9.09
CA LEU A 285 3.22 6.85 -8.53
C LEU A 285 3.31 6.84 -6.99
N SER A 286 3.22 5.66 -6.36
CA SER A 286 3.38 5.53 -4.91
C SER A 286 4.75 6.01 -4.44
N GLU A 287 5.83 5.63 -5.15
CA GLU A 287 7.18 6.11 -4.85
C GLU A 287 7.30 7.64 -4.94
N SER A 288 6.74 8.23 -6.00
CA SER A 288 6.74 9.69 -6.18
C SER A 288 5.98 10.41 -5.08
N ASP A 289 4.83 9.86 -4.70
CA ASP A 289 3.96 10.45 -3.70
C ASP A 289 4.58 10.33 -2.29
N ILE A 290 5.11 9.16 -1.95
CA ILE A 290 5.74 8.94 -0.64
C ILE A 290 7.04 9.74 -0.46
N ARG A 291 7.77 10.06 -1.54
CA ARG A 291 8.97 10.93 -1.49
C ARG A 291 8.66 12.30 -0.91
N GLU A 292 7.47 12.86 -1.13
CA GLU A 292 7.09 14.13 -0.53
C GLU A 292 6.94 14.00 0.99
N TYR A 293 6.35 12.90 1.45
CA TYR A 293 6.27 12.58 2.88
C TYR A 293 7.67 12.40 3.49
N VAL A 294 8.56 11.69 2.80
CA VAL A 294 9.97 11.49 3.22
C VAL A 294 10.71 12.83 3.31
N LYS A 295 10.55 13.73 2.33
CA LYS A 295 11.16 15.08 2.38
C LYS A 295 10.69 15.83 3.62
N LYS A 296 9.39 15.85 3.90
CA LYS A 296 8.83 16.50 5.10
C LYS A 296 9.38 15.88 6.38
N ARG A 297 9.51 14.56 6.44
CA ARG A 297 10.12 13.84 7.57
C ARG A 297 11.58 14.26 7.79
N LYS A 298 12.38 14.35 6.72
CA LYS A 298 13.79 14.79 6.80
C LYS A 298 13.94 16.20 7.35
N ILE A 299 12.99 17.09 7.09
CA ILE A 299 12.96 18.47 7.58
C ILE A 299 12.46 18.54 9.03
N SER A 300 11.36 17.88 9.34
CA SER A 300 10.65 18.01 10.62
C SER A 300 11.01 16.94 11.66
N GLY A 301 11.73 15.91 11.26
CA GLY A 301 12.07 14.77 12.13
C GLY A 301 10.86 13.94 12.55
N SER A 302 10.82 13.53 13.83
CA SER A 302 9.77 12.74 14.44
C SER A 302 8.55 13.59 14.80
N THR A 303 7.37 13.00 14.80
CA THR A 303 6.18 13.57 15.46
C THR A 303 6.24 13.34 16.95
N ARG A 304 5.72 14.30 17.74
CA ARG A 304 5.82 14.29 19.21
C ARG A 304 4.49 14.02 19.92
N SER A 305 3.36 14.16 19.21
CA SER A 305 2.01 13.90 19.73
C SER A 305 1.19 13.12 18.71
N ASP A 306 0.17 12.41 19.16
CA ASP A 306 -0.74 11.66 18.29
C ASP A 306 -1.53 12.60 17.37
N GLU A 307 -2.03 13.73 17.88
CA GLU A 307 -2.68 14.74 17.06
C GLU A 307 -1.74 15.33 15.99
N GLY A 308 -0.50 15.64 16.35
CA GLY A 308 0.50 16.10 15.38
C GLY A 308 0.83 15.05 14.31
N ARG A 309 0.80 13.75 14.66
CA ARG A 309 0.95 12.66 13.72
C ARG A 309 -0.26 12.57 12.78
N ARG A 310 -1.47 12.58 13.35
CA ARG A 310 -2.72 12.55 12.61
C ARG A 310 -2.84 13.74 11.63
N CYS A 311 -2.52 14.96 12.09
CA CYS A 311 -2.51 16.14 11.23
C CYS A 311 -1.50 16.04 10.09
N ARG A 312 -0.29 15.52 10.36
CA ARG A 312 0.72 15.30 9.33
C ARG A 312 0.20 14.40 8.21
N ASP A 313 -0.41 13.28 8.58
CA ASP A 313 -0.94 12.31 7.63
C ASP A 313 -2.16 12.86 6.88
N THR A 314 -3.05 13.58 7.58
CA THR A 314 -4.21 14.23 6.98
C THR A 314 -3.81 15.28 5.95
N PHE A 315 -2.96 16.22 6.31
CA PHE A 315 -2.58 17.28 5.38
C PHE A 315 -1.63 16.79 4.27
N ALA A 316 -0.88 15.71 4.48
CA ALA A 316 -0.16 15.05 3.40
C ALA A 316 -1.12 14.47 2.36
N SER A 317 -2.17 13.77 2.82
CA SER A 317 -3.21 13.17 1.96
C SER A 317 -3.96 14.23 1.16
N LEU A 318 -4.55 15.20 1.83
CA LEU A 318 -5.34 16.26 1.19
C LEU A 318 -4.52 17.12 0.23
N LYS A 319 -3.32 17.51 0.63
CA LYS A 319 -2.41 18.29 -0.22
C LYS A 319 -2.05 17.55 -1.50
N LYS A 320 -1.74 16.26 -1.40
CA LYS A 320 -1.34 15.46 -2.55
C LYS A 320 -2.52 15.21 -3.48
N THR A 321 -3.70 14.96 -2.92
CA THR A 321 -4.94 14.83 -3.70
C THR A 321 -5.32 16.13 -4.40
N CYS A 322 -5.23 17.28 -3.74
CA CYS A 322 -5.40 18.58 -4.40
C CYS A 322 -4.53 18.70 -5.65
N ARG A 323 -3.26 18.31 -5.56
CA ARG A 323 -2.35 18.36 -6.72
C ARG A 323 -2.78 17.44 -7.86
N LYS A 324 -3.27 16.24 -7.56
CA LYS A 324 -3.78 15.30 -8.56
C LYS A 324 -4.99 15.88 -9.31
N HIS A 325 -5.81 16.66 -8.61
CA HIS A 325 -6.97 17.34 -9.19
C HIS A 325 -6.65 18.73 -9.78
N GLY A 326 -5.36 19.14 -9.82
CA GLY A 326 -4.98 20.47 -10.30
C GLY A 326 -5.42 21.62 -9.40
N VAL A 327 -5.82 21.33 -8.16
CA VAL A 327 -6.30 22.29 -7.18
C VAL A 327 -5.13 22.84 -6.36
N SER A 328 -5.05 24.17 -6.23
CA SER A 328 -4.09 24.80 -5.31
C SER A 328 -4.45 24.46 -3.87
N PHE A 329 -3.52 23.80 -3.15
CA PHE A 329 -3.73 23.46 -1.75
C PHE A 329 -3.95 24.70 -0.86
N TRP A 330 -3.35 25.83 -1.20
CA TRP A 330 -3.61 27.10 -0.49
C TRP A 330 -5.04 27.58 -0.67
N ARG A 331 -5.57 27.53 -1.90
CA ARG A 331 -6.98 27.87 -2.18
C ARG A 331 -7.93 26.91 -1.48
N TYR A 332 -7.62 25.62 -1.50
CA TYR A 332 -8.38 24.61 -0.78
C TYR A 332 -8.45 24.90 0.72
N LEU A 333 -7.30 25.16 1.38
CA LEU A 333 -7.27 25.51 2.81
C LEU A 333 -8.11 26.76 3.10
N LYS A 334 -7.95 27.81 2.29
CA LYS A 334 -8.74 29.04 2.45
C LYS A 334 -10.24 28.78 2.33
N ASP A 335 -10.65 28.00 1.32
CA ASP A 335 -12.04 27.63 1.09
C ASP A 335 -12.64 26.91 2.31
N ARG A 336 -11.95 25.90 2.83
CA ARG A 336 -12.41 25.14 4.00
C ARG A 336 -12.46 25.97 5.28
N LEU A 337 -11.44 26.78 5.52
CA LEU A 337 -11.34 27.63 6.73
C LEU A 337 -12.35 28.79 6.71
N CYS A 338 -12.65 29.36 5.53
CA CYS A 338 -13.63 30.42 5.37
C CYS A 338 -15.06 29.91 5.13
N GLY A 339 -15.28 28.62 4.95
CA GLY A 339 -16.58 28.05 4.68
C GLY A 339 -17.21 28.51 3.36
N THR A 340 -16.38 28.86 2.35
CA THR A 340 -16.89 29.41 1.08
C THR A 340 -17.46 28.37 0.15
N ALA A 341 -17.12 27.08 0.33
CA ALA A 341 -17.62 25.94 -0.45
C ALA A 341 -17.49 26.11 -1.98
N LEU A 342 -16.46 26.84 -2.44
CA LEU A 342 -16.18 27.06 -3.86
C LEU A 342 -15.44 25.86 -4.49
N ILE A 343 -14.73 25.11 -3.67
CA ILE A 343 -14.02 23.90 -4.08
C ILE A 343 -14.83 22.69 -3.61
N PRO A 344 -15.26 21.80 -4.52
CA PRO A 344 -15.99 20.59 -4.12
C PRO A 344 -15.17 19.72 -3.16
N PRO A 345 -15.79 18.80 -2.40
CA PRO A 345 -15.07 17.79 -1.64
C PRO A 345 -14.07 17.04 -2.53
N LEU A 346 -12.93 16.66 -1.96
CA LEU A 346 -11.90 15.88 -2.68
C LEU A 346 -12.27 14.39 -2.80
N ALA A 347 -13.32 13.95 -2.09
CA ALA A 347 -13.85 12.60 -2.07
C ALA A 347 -14.83 12.36 -3.21
#